data_c6ed7c0f2d80545c63d360d063c5e745
#
_entry.id   c6ed7c0f2d80545c63d360d063c5e745
#
_cell.length_a   1.000
_cell.length_b   1.000
_cell.length_c   1.000
_cell.angle_alpha   90.00
_cell.angle_beta   90.00
_cell.angle_gamma   90.00
#
_symmetry.space_group_name_H-M   'P 1'
#
loop_
_entity.id
_entity.type
_entity.pdbx_description
1 polymer ?
#
loop_
_entity_poly.entity_id
_entity_poly.type
_entity_poly.pdbx_seq_one_letter_code
_entity_poly.pdbx_strand_id
1 'polypeptide(L)'
;MLIFQLGVVQILNGEAFQEEIDRTIKDTTKIPVPRGKMYDRNGNLIVDNKPLYSITYTPPKGVQAQDRLDVAEKLAEFISMDSDDELKKITDRDKREYLYLKDLEKNKEKPKSERETYLDRIPKEQLDGLSNAEIYNKVLESIPDEEVADENFTKQELEVIRIKKELDKAYSLTPHIVKNENVTPEEYALVSENLDKLPGINATTDWDREYLYGSTLRGLL
;
A
#
# COMPACT_ATOMS: atom_id res chain seq x y z
N MET A 1 -23.38 -9.02 40.59
CA MET A 1 -22.44 -9.94 39.94
C MET A 1 -21.75 -9.35 38.71
N LEU A 2 -22.43 -8.63 37.84
CA LEU A 2 -21.85 -8.01 36.61
C LEU A 2 -20.69 -7.03 36.87
N ILE A 3 -20.77 -6.21 37.93
CA ILE A 3 -19.74 -5.18 38.23
C ILE A 3 -18.43 -5.84 38.71
N PHE A 4 -18.51 -6.99 39.39
CA PHE A 4 -17.34 -7.74 39.83
C PHE A 4 -16.62 -8.42 38.68
N GLN A 5 -17.37 -8.91 37.68
CA GLN A 5 -16.81 -9.50 36.45
C GLN A 5 -16.11 -8.42 35.58
N LEU A 6 -16.65 -7.22 35.52
CA LEU A 6 -16.03 -6.11 34.78
C LEU A 6 -14.69 -5.69 35.41
N GLY A 7 -14.63 -5.64 36.76
CA GLY A 7 -13.39 -5.31 37.49
C GLY A 7 -12.29 -6.35 37.29
N VAL A 8 -12.63 -7.64 37.29
CA VAL A 8 -11.67 -8.74 37.10
C VAL A 8 -11.12 -8.73 35.67
N VAL A 9 -11.95 -8.46 34.65
CA VAL A 9 -11.51 -8.36 33.25
C VAL A 9 -10.61 -7.14 33.02
N GLN A 10 -10.89 -6.00 33.67
CA GLN A 10 -10.04 -4.81 33.56
C GLN A 10 -8.68 -4.98 34.25
N ILE A 11 -8.61 -5.70 35.35
CA ILE A 11 -7.34 -5.92 36.07
C ILE A 11 -6.47 -6.99 35.37
N LEU A 12 -7.07 -8.08 34.89
CA LEU A 12 -6.32 -9.16 34.23
C LEU A 12 -5.88 -8.85 32.79
N ASN A 13 -6.63 -8.01 32.09
CA ASN A 13 -6.28 -7.64 30.71
C ASN A 13 -5.57 -6.27 30.61
N GLY A 14 -5.52 -5.49 31.70
CA GLY A 14 -4.91 -4.16 31.72
C GLY A 14 -3.42 -4.19 31.36
N GLU A 15 -2.67 -5.15 31.92
CA GLU A 15 -1.24 -5.31 31.63
C GLU A 15 -0.99 -5.78 30.18
N ALA A 16 -1.80 -6.72 29.67
CA ALA A 16 -1.68 -7.20 28.30
C ALA A 16 -2.04 -6.10 27.26
N PHE A 17 -3.02 -5.26 27.57
CA PHE A 17 -3.34 -4.08 26.75
C PHE A 17 -2.23 -3.02 26.81
N GLN A 18 -1.62 -2.81 27.97
CA GLN A 18 -0.51 -1.87 28.15
C GLN A 18 0.73 -2.33 27.38
N GLU A 19 1.07 -3.62 27.42
CA GLU A 19 2.17 -4.19 26.63
C GLU A 19 1.91 -4.10 25.12
N GLU A 20 0.67 -4.27 24.67
CA GLU A 20 0.31 -4.17 23.25
C GLU A 20 0.32 -2.71 22.77
N ILE A 21 -0.06 -1.75 23.61
CA ILE A 21 0.07 -0.32 23.37
C ILE A 21 1.55 0.09 23.35
N ASP A 22 2.35 -0.34 24.30
CA ASP A 22 3.78 -0.05 24.38
C ASP A 22 4.59 -0.68 23.22
N ARG A 23 4.18 -1.85 22.73
CA ARG A 23 4.71 -2.43 21.47
C ARG A 23 4.38 -1.59 20.24
N THR A 24 3.19 -1.00 20.19
CA THR A 24 2.74 -0.17 19.06
C THR A 24 3.40 1.21 19.09
N ILE A 25 3.78 1.73 20.28
CA ILE A 25 4.37 3.07 20.45
C ILE A 25 5.91 3.06 20.27
N LYS A 26 6.57 1.92 20.44
CA LYS A 26 8.01 1.78 20.21
C LYS A 26 8.34 1.32 18.79
N ASP A 27 7.82 2.01 17.80
CA ASP A 27 8.39 1.93 16.46
C ASP A 27 9.68 2.78 16.44
N THR A 28 10.80 2.07 16.56
CA THR A 28 12.12 2.72 16.50
C THR A 28 12.40 3.02 15.04
N THR A 29 11.93 4.16 14.58
CA THR A 29 12.25 4.67 13.24
C THR A 29 13.75 4.90 13.17
N LYS A 30 14.48 3.96 12.58
CA LYS A 30 15.89 4.15 12.27
C LYS A 30 15.98 5.16 11.14
N ILE A 31 16.40 6.37 11.43
CA ILE A 31 16.72 7.38 10.42
C ILE A 31 18.04 6.97 9.78
N PRO A 32 18.06 6.58 8.48
CA PRO A 32 19.30 6.24 7.80
C PRO A 32 20.19 7.49 7.69
N VAL A 33 21.42 7.37 8.15
CA VAL A 33 22.41 8.47 8.13
C VAL A 33 23.36 8.25 6.95
N PRO A 34 23.64 9.30 6.13
CA PRO A 34 24.60 9.21 5.04
C PRO A 34 25.98 8.84 5.57
N ARG A 35 26.69 8.02 4.82
CA ARG A 35 28.08 7.68 5.14
C ARG A 35 29.00 8.87 4.83
N GLY A 36 30.20 8.90 5.42
CA GLY A 36 31.21 9.92 5.13
C GLY A 36 31.55 9.99 3.64
N LYS A 37 31.71 11.19 3.10
CA LYS A 37 32.20 11.41 1.74
C LYS A 37 33.68 11.07 1.64
N MET A 38 34.16 10.67 0.47
CA MET A 38 35.57 10.34 0.24
C MET A 38 36.15 11.33 -0.76
N TYR A 39 37.34 11.79 -0.44
CA TYR A 39 38.09 12.76 -1.25
C TYR A 39 39.47 12.19 -1.63
N ASP A 40 39.99 12.62 -2.78
CA ASP A 40 41.35 12.33 -3.15
C ASP A 40 42.33 13.21 -2.34
N ARG A 41 43.67 12.99 -2.54
CA ARG A 41 44.70 13.79 -1.89
C ARG A 41 44.71 15.28 -2.28
N ASN A 42 44.01 15.64 -3.35
CA ASN A 42 43.89 17.00 -3.85
C ASN A 42 42.57 17.67 -3.39
N GLY A 43 41.74 16.94 -2.62
CA GLY A 43 40.44 17.43 -2.16
C GLY A 43 39.30 17.27 -3.14
N ASN A 44 39.48 16.54 -4.25
CA ASN A 44 38.38 16.26 -5.18
C ASN A 44 37.52 15.13 -4.62
N LEU A 45 36.19 15.30 -4.75
CA LEU A 45 35.23 14.31 -4.30
C LEU A 45 35.28 13.07 -5.18
N ILE A 46 35.45 11.88 -4.57
CA ILE A 46 35.54 10.58 -5.23
C ILE A 46 34.23 9.81 -5.04
N VAL A 47 33.70 9.83 -3.82
CA VAL A 47 32.47 9.15 -3.46
C VAL A 47 31.57 10.09 -2.69
N ASP A 48 30.35 10.25 -3.20
CA ASP A 48 29.27 11.00 -2.55
C ASP A 48 28.15 10.07 -2.07
N ASN A 49 27.15 10.64 -1.42
CA ASN A 49 25.92 9.97 -1.08
C ASN A 49 24.80 10.53 -1.94
N LYS A 50 24.07 9.63 -2.59
CA LYS A 50 22.86 9.97 -3.32
C LYS A 50 21.64 9.59 -2.45
N PRO A 51 20.70 10.50 -2.21
CA PRO A 51 19.49 10.14 -1.50
C PRO A 51 18.66 9.17 -2.36
N LEU A 52 18.18 8.10 -1.73
CA LEU A 52 17.19 7.18 -2.26
C LEU A 52 15.87 7.45 -1.56
N TYR A 53 14.93 7.95 -2.30
CA TYR A 53 13.57 8.16 -1.77
C TYR A 53 12.77 6.87 -1.87
N SER A 54 12.02 6.55 -0.83
CA SER A 54 11.18 5.37 -0.78
C SER A 54 9.82 5.72 -0.18
N ILE A 55 8.76 5.22 -0.79
CA ILE A 55 7.40 5.36 -0.30
C ILE A 55 7.01 4.00 0.26
N THR A 56 6.62 3.97 1.51
CA THR A 56 6.26 2.76 2.25
C THR A 56 4.81 2.83 2.73
N TYR A 57 4.21 1.66 2.89
CA TYR A 57 2.87 1.51 3.46
C TYR A 57 2.91 0.58 4.66
N THR A 58 2.34 1.01 5.77
CA THR A 58 2.15 0.22 6.98
C THR A 58 0.66 0.16 7.29
N PRO A 59 -0.04 -0.91 6.87
CA PRO A 59 -1.48 -0.98 7.08
C PRO A 59 -1.81 -1.09 8.57
N PRO A 60 -2.76 -0.27 9.07
CA PRO A 60 -3.32 -0.45 10.41
C PRO A 60 -4.02 -1.79 10.57
N LYS A 61 -4.30 -2.22 11.81
CA LYS A 61 -5.10 -3.41 12.06
C LYS A 61 -6.52 -3.27 11.49
N GLY A 62 -7.00 -4.30 10.79
CA GLY A 62 -8.38 -4.36 10.32
C GLY A 62 -8.71 -3.56 9.06
N VAL A 63 -7.70 -3.05 8.36
CA VAL A 63 -7.89 -2.35 7.06
C VAL A 63 -8.56 -3.27 6.05
N GLN A 64 -9.61 -2.76 5.43
CA GLN A 64 -10.37 -3.45 4.40
C GLN A 64 -9.79 -3.17 3.00
N ALA A 65 -10.21 -3.96 2.01
CA ALA A 65 -9.80 -3.77 0.62
C ALA A 65 -10.24 -2.40 0.06
N GLN A 66 -11.40 -1.90 0.49
CA GLN A 66 -11.91 -0.59 0.12
C GLN A 66 -11.01 0.54 0.64
N ASP A 67 -10.60 0.45 1.91
CA ASP A 67 -9.72 1.47 2.52
C ASP A 67 -8.38 1.57 1.76
N ARG A 68 -7.86 0.41 1.29
CA ARG A 68 -6.63 0.38 0.47
C ARG A 68 -6.85 0.97 -0.92
N LEU A 69 -8.04 0.79 -1.50
CA LEU A 69 -8.38 1.43 -2.77
C LEU A 69 -8.43 2.95 -2.61
N ASP A 70 -9.07 3.45 -1.56
CA ASP A 70 -9.16 4.87 -1.25
C ASP A 70 -7.77 5.51 -1.05
N VAL A 71 -6.86 4.77 -0.39
CA VAL A 71 -5.46 5.20 -0.25
C VAL A 71 -4.73 5.17 -1.59
N ALA A 72 -4.94 4.14 -2.41
CA ALA A 72 -4.31 4.01 -3.72
C ALA A 72 -4.74 5.13 -4.68
N GLU A 73 -6.01 5.50 -4.68
CA GLU A 73 -6.54 6.61 -5.50
C GLU A 73 -5.90 7.95 -5.12
N LYS A 74 -5.81 8.23 -3.83
CA LYS A 74 -5.16 9.45 -3.35
C LYS A 74 -3.65 9.44 -3.61
N LEU A 75 -3.00 8.28 -3.46
CA LEU A 75 -1.56 8.16 -3.68
C LEU A 75 -1.21 8.33 -5.16
N ALA A 76 -2.06 7.88 -6.08
CA ALA A 76 -1.90 8.07 -7.52
C ALA A 76 -1.93 9.55 -7.96
N GLU A 77 -2.42 10.46 -7.11
CA GLU A 77 -2.32 11.91 -7.37
C GLU A 77 -0.91 12.47 -7.13
N PHE A 78 -0.09 11.76 -6.35
CA PHE A 78 1.21 12.25 -5.86
C PHE A 78 2.41 11.48 -6.43
N ILE A 79 2.22 10.23 -6.85
CA ILE A 79 3.28 9.38 -7.41
C ILE A 79 2.85 8.82 -8.77
N SER A 80 3.83 8.51 -9.62
CA SER A 80 3.55 7.85 -10.90
C SER A 80 4.07 6.42 -10.90
N MET A 81 3.18 5.44 -11.20
CA MET A 81 3.49 4.04 -11.43
C MET A 81 2.91 3.56 -12.78
N ASP A 82 2.96 4.42 -13.78
CA ASP A 82 2.27 4.30 -15.06
C ASP A 82 3.18 3.84 -16.21
N SER A 83 4.43 3.42 -15.91
CA SER A 83 5.32 2.86 -16.92
C SER A 83 4.80 1.52 -17.47
N ASP A 84 5.09 1.25 -18.75
CA ASP A 84 4.65 0.00 -19.39
C ASP A 84 5.09 -1.25 -18.63
N ASP A 85 6.27 -1.23 -17.99
CA ASP A 85 6.78 -2.34 -17.20
C ASP A 85 6.04 -2.49 -15.86
N GLU A 86 5.57 -1.39 -15.28
CA GLU A 86 4.73 -1.44 -14.08
C GLU A 86 3.31 -1.92 -14.42
N LEU A 87 2.72 -1.42 -15.50
CA LEU A 87 1.37 -1.80 -15.91
C LEU A 87 1.27 -3.27 -16.32
N LYS A 88 2.32 -3.86 -16.92
CA LYS A 88 2.38 -5.31 -17.21
C LYS A 88 2.31 -6.21 -15.98
N LYS A 89 2.57 -5.69 -14.79
CA LYS A 89 2.45 -6.45 -13.55
C LYS A 89 1.01 -6.60 -13.07
N ILE A 90 0.06 -5.87 -13.64
CA ILE A 90 -1.37 -5.98 -13.34
C ILE A 90 -1.92 -7.28 -13.90
N THR A 91 -2.73 -7.98 -13.12
CA THR A 91 -3.43 -9.19 -13.56
C THR A 91 -4.93 -8.92 -13.74
N ASP A 92 -5.61 -9.78 -14.50
CA ASP A 92 -7.07 -9.68 -14.67
C ASP A 92 -7.82 -9.78 -13.32
N ARG A 93 -7.26 -10.52 -12.36
CA ARG A 93 -7.79 -10.58 -11.00
C ARG A 93 -7.75 -9.21 -10.31
N ASP A 94 -6.66 -8.47 -10.46
CA ASP A 94 -6.52 -7.12 -9.86
C ASP A 94 -7.56 -6.17 -10.45
N LYS A 95 -7.82 -6.26 -11.76
CA LYS A 95 -8.84 -5.46 -12.46
C LYS A 95 -10.25 -5.84 -12.02
N ARG A 96 -10.56 -7.14 -11.90
CA ARG A 96 -11.86 -7.61 -11.38
C ARG A 96 -12.09 -7.11 -9.95
N GLU A 97 -11.07 -7.17 -9.12
CA GLU A 97 -11.16 -6.65 -7.75
C GLU A 97 -11.45 -5.15 -7.73
N TYR A 98 -10.77 -4.38 -8.57
CA TYR A 98 -11.03 -2.95 -8.72
C TYR A 98 -12.49 -2.67 -9.15
N LEU A 99 -12.99 -3.36 -10.18
CA LEU A 99 -14.37 -3.23 -10.65
C LEU A 99 -15.38 -3.56 -9.55
N TYR A 100 -15.15 -4.64 -8.81
CA TYR A 100 -16.00 -5.03 -7.70
C TYR A 100 -16.02 -3.98 -6.58
N LEU A 101 -14.88 -3.44 -6.19
CA LEU A 101 -14.80 -2.40 -5.16
C LEU A 101 -15.47 -1.10 -5.62
N LYS A 102 -15.28 -0.71 -6.87
CA LYS A 102 -15.98 0.46 -7.46
C LYS A 102 -17.49 0.28 -7.55
N ASP A 103 -17.93 -0.94 -7.84
CA ASP A 103 -19.36 -1.28 -7.82
C ASP A 103 -19.94 -1.17 -6.41
N LEU A 104 -19.23 -1.67 -5.39
CA LEU A 104 -19.63 -1.51 -4.00
C LEU A 104 -19.72 -0.04 -3.59
N GLU A 105 -18.75 0.78 -4.00
CA GLU A 105 -18.74 2.22 -3.72
C GLU A 105 -19.93 2.93 -4.33
N LYS A 106 -20.18 2.74 -5.63
CA LYS A 106 -21.34 3.30 -6.35
C LYS A 106 -22.68 2.90 -5.73
N ASN A 107 -22.75 1.68 -5.19
CA ASN A 107 -23.98 1.18 -4.56
C ASN A 107 -24.16 1.58 -3.10
N LYS A 108 -23.10 2.10 -2.41
CA LYS A 108 -23.23 2.60 -1.03
C LYS A 108 -24.25 3.73 -0.91
N GLU A 109 -24.25 4.65 -1.87
CA GLU A 109 -25.12 5.83 -1.87
C GLU A 109 -26.56 5.54 -2.30
N LYS A 110 -26.81 4.40 -2.95
CA LYS A 110 -28.15 4.02 -3.42
C LYS A 110 -29.01 3.46 -2.29
N PRO A 111 -30.37 3.66 -2.33
CA PRO A 111 -31.31 2.96 -1.45
C PRO A 111 -31.13 1.45 -1.55
N LYS A 112 -31.32 0.71 -0.45
CA LYS A 112 -31.14 -0.75 -0.42
C LYS A 112 -31.97 -1.51 -1.46
N SER A 113 -33.12 -0.96 -1.86
CA SER A 113 -34.00 -1.53 -2.88
C SER A 113 -33.52 -1.39 -4.32
N GLU A 114 -32.53 -0.53 -4.55
CA GLU A 114 -31.96 -0.20 -5.87
C GLU A 114 -30.50 -0.62 -6.02
N ARG A 115 -29.94 -1.29 -4.98
CA ARG A 115 -28.57 -1.81 -5.01
C ARG A 115 -28.55 -3.09 -5.82
N GLU A 116 -27.76 -3.08 -6.87
CA GLU A 116 -27.47 -4.25 -7.70
C GLU A 116 -25.94 -4.35 -7.85
N THR A 117 -25.36 -5.21 -7.04
CA THR A 117 -23.91 -5.47 -7.05
C THR A 117 -23.61 -6.74 -7.83
N TYR A 118 -22.32 -6.95 -8.20
CA TYR A 118 -21.90 -8.23 -8.78
C TYR A 118 -22.29 -9.43 -7.90
N LEU A 119 -22.29 -9.26 -6.57
CA LEU A 119 -22.75 -10.30 -5.64
C LEU A 119 -24.23 -10.65 -5.85
N ASP A 120 -25.09 -9.65 -6.09
CA ASP A 120 -26.53 -9.85 -6.27
C ASP A 120 -26.87 -10.59 -7.58
N ARG A 121 -25.95 -10.60 -8.54
CA ARG A 121 -26.09 -11.32 -9.82
C ARG A 121 -25.85 -12.83 -9.66
N ILE A 122 -25.27 -13.28 -8.53
CA ILE A 122 -25.00 -14.70 -8.27
C ILE A 122 -26.20 -15.33 -7.55
N PRO A 123 -26.76 -16.45 -8.05
CA PRO A 123 -27.83 -17.15 -7.36
C PRO A 123 -27.45 -17.58 -5.95
N LYS A 124 -28.35 -17.37 -4.99
CA LYS A 124 -28.11 -17.65 -3.56
C LYS A 124 -27.72 -19.10 -3.30
N GLU A 125 -28.30 -20.04 -4.07
CA GLU A 125 -28.00 -21.46 -3.97
C GLU A 125 -26.52 -21.78 -4.25
N GLN A 126 -25.86 -20.93 -5.01
CA GLN A 126 -24.41 -21.07 -5.31
C GLN A 126 -23.51 -20.47 -4.23
N LEU A 127 -24.07 -19.68 -3.32
CA LEU A 127 -23.35 -19.04 -2.23
C LEU A 127 -23.52 -19.78 -0.90
N ASP A 128 -24.53 -20.68 -0.83
CA ASP A 128 -24.87 -21.38 0.38
C ASP A 128 -23.71 -22.30 0.84
N GLY A 129 -23.36 -22.19 2.12
CA GLY A 129 -22.28 -22.97 2.73
C GLY A 129 -20.84 -22.52 2.43
N LEU A 130 -20.66 -21.46 1.61
CA LEU A 130 -19.33 -20.91 1.32
C LEU A 130 -18.86 -19.94 2.40
N SER A 131 -17.57 -19.94 2.65
CA SER A 131 -16.93 -18.92 3.48
C SER A 131 -16.90 -17.56 2.76
N ASN A 132 -16.72 -16.46 3.52
CA ASN A 132 -16.60 -15.11 2.93
C ASN A 132 -15.50 -15.00 1.87
N ALA A 133 -14.38 -15.72 2.04
CA ALA A 133 -13.30 -15.73 1.07
C ALA A 133 -13.67 -16.45 -0.23
N GLU A 134 -14.42 -17.54 -0.14
CA GLU A 134 -14.92 -18.28 -1.30
C GLU A 134 -15.98 -17.48 -2.06
N ILE A 135 -16.91 -16.82 -1.32
CA ILE A 135 -17.88 -15.90 -1.90
C ILE A 135 -17.19 -14.79 -2.68
N TYR A 136 -16.18 -14.16 -2.05
CA TYR A 136 -15.39 -13.10 -2.68
C TYR A 136 -14.72 -13.58 -3.98
N ASN A 137 -14.05 -14.72 -3.96
CA ASN A 137 -13.43 -15.28 -5.16
C ASN A 137 -14.46 -15.57 -6.26
N LYS A 138 -15.61 -16.11 -5.88
CA LYS A 138 -16.71 -16.42 -6.82
C LYS A 138 -17.28 -15.16 -7.46
N VAL A 139 -17.39 -14.07 -6.71
CA VAL A 139 -17.81 -12.77 -7.26
C VAL A 139 -16.80 -12.29 -8.28
N LEU A 140 -15.50 -12.34 -7.97
CA LEU A 140 -14.46 -11.93 -8.93
C LEU A 140 -14.48 -12.79 -10.20
N GLU A 141 -14.67 -14.10 -10.08
CA GLU A 141 -14.79 -15.00 -11.23
C GLU A 141 -16.04 -14.77 -12.07
N SER A 142 -17.10 -14.20 -11.49
CA SER A 142 -18.35 -13.89 -12.20
C SER A 142 -18.24 -12.66 -13.10
N ILE A 143 -17.20 -11.83 -12.93
CA ILE A 143 -16.97 -10.65 -13.76
C ILE A 143 -16.41 -11.11 -15.12
N PRO A 144 -17.08 -10.78 -16.25
CA PRO A 144 -16.70 -11.24 -17.58
C PRO A 144 -15.30 -10.76 -17.99
N ASP A 145 -14.58 -11.56 -18.78
CA ASP A 145 -13.27 -11.19 -19.32
C ASP A 145 -13.34 -9.96 -20.23
N GLU A 146 -14.46 -9.73 -20.86
CA GLU A 146 -14.71 -8.55 -21.69
C GLU A 146 -14.63 -7.26 -20.88
N GLU A 147 -15.06 -7.26 -19.62
CA GLU A 147 -15.00 -6.09 -18.74
C GLU A 147 -13.59 -5.79 -18.23
N VAL A 148 -12.70 -6.78 -18.20
CA VAL A 148 -11.30 -6.62 -17.72
C VAL A 148 -10.28 -6.35 -18.83
N ALA A 149 -10.72 -6.20 -20.08
CA ALA A 149 -9.86 -5.81 -21.18
C ALA A 149 -9.21 -4.44 -20.92
N ASP A 150 -7.92 -4.29 -21.24
CA ASP A 150 -7.14 -3.06 -20.97
C ASP A 150 -7.79 -1.80 -21.56
N GLU A 151 -8.45 -1.93 -22.70
CA GLU A 151 -9.16 -0.85 -23.39
C GLU A 151 -10.33 -0.25 -22.61
N ASN A 152 -10.85 -0.97 -21.60
CA ASN A 152 -11.93 -0.49 -20.73
C ASN A 152 -11.44 0.35 -19.55
N PHE A 153 -10.13 0.44 -19.35
CA PHE A 153 -9.51 1.19 -18.26
C PHE A 153 -8.74 2.39 -18.78
N THR A 154 -8.90 3.49 -18.12
CA THR A 154 -8.01 4.64 -18.34
C THR A 154 -6.62 4.34 -17.77
N LYS A 155 -5.62 5.04 -18.29
CA LYS A 155 -4.25 4.88 -17.78
C LYS A 155 -4.16 5.18 -16.27
N GLN A 156 -4.92 6.14 -15.80
CA GLN A 156 -5.01 6.50 -14.39
C GLN A 156 -5.64 5.36 -13.55
N GLU A 157 -6.68 4.71 -14.03
CA GLU A 157 -7.28 3.57 -13.33
C GLU A 157 -6.32 2.38 -13.25
N LEU A 158 -5.58 2.10 -14.33
CA LEU A 158 -4.54 1.08 -14.31
C LEU A 158 -3.43 1.40 -13.29
N GLU A 159 -3.05 2.66 -13.18
CA GLU A 159 -2.09 3.11 -12.18
C GLU A 159 -2.61 2.90 -10.75
N VAL A 160 -3.86 3.24 -10.48
CA VAL A 160 -4.52 3.00 -9.18
C VAL A 160 -4.53 1.50 -8.87
N ILE A 161 -4.90 0.65 -9.83
CA ILE A 161 -4.88 -0.81 -9.69
C ILE A 161 -3.46 -1.29 -9.35
N ARG A 162 -2.46 -0.75 -10.03
CA ARG A 162 -1.06 -1.10 -9.79
C ARG A 162 -0.59 -0.73 -8.38
N ILE A 163 -0.91 0.48 -7.93
CA ILE A 163 -0.60 0.94 -6.58
C ILE A 163 -1.33 0.06 -5.55
N LYS A 164 -2.65 -0.14 -5.72
CA LYS A 164 -3.44 -1.00 -4.82
C LYS A 164 -2.83 -2.39 -4.68
N LYS A 165 -2.40 -2.99 -5.80
CA LYS A 165 -1.72 -4.29 -5.79
C LYS A 165 -0.48 -4.30 -4.90
N GLU A 166 0.30 -3.22 -4.87
CA GLU A 166 1.44 -3.12 -3.94
C GLU A 166 0.98 -2.96 -2.48
N LEU A 167 -0.07 -2.17 -2.25
CA LEU A 167 -0.63 -2.02 -0.90
C LEU A 167 -1.19 -3.35 -0.35
N ASP A 168 -1.74 -4.21 -1.22
CA ASP A 168 -2.31 -5.51 -0.82
C ASP A 168 -1.25 -6.53 -0.38
N LYS A 169 0.02 -6.34 -0.77
CA LYS A 169 1.14 -7.19 -0.31
C LYS A 169 1.57 -6.89 1.11
N ALA A 170 1.15 -5.75 1.66
CA ALA A 170 1.57 -5.32 2.98
C ALA A 170 0.85 -6.10 4.09
N TYR A 171 1.62 -6.60 5.05
CA TYR A 171 1.09 -7.22 6.26
C TYR A 171 0.77 -6.15 7.32
N SER A 172 -0.30 -6.37 8.10
CA SER A 172 -0.68 -5.46 9.18
C SER A 172 0.50 -5.11 10.08
N LEU A 173 0.66 -3.83 10.37
CA LEU A 173 1.70 -3.27 11.23
C LEU A 173 3.15 -3.49 10.74
N THR A 174 3.33 -3.94 9.50
CA THR A 174 4.66 -4.15 8.92
C THR A 174 4.86 -3.20 7.75
N PRO A 175 5.92 -2.39 7.75
CA PRO A 175 6.23 -1.50 6.62
C PRO A 175 6.52 -2.32 5.36
N HIS A 176 5.84 -1.98 4.27
CA HIS A 176 6.05 -2.54 2.94
C HIS A 176 6.43 -1.42 1.98
N ILE A 177 7.40 -1.67 1.12
CA ILE A 177 7.84 -0.69 0.12
C ILE A 177 6.84 -0.71 -1.04
N VAL A 178 6.21 0.42 -1.29
CA VAL A 178 5.30 0.63 -2.42
C VAL A 178 6.09 1.03 -3.67
N LYS A 179 6.98 2.03 -3.51
CA LYS A 179 7.85 2.52 -4.59
C LYS A 179 9.19 2.94 -4.01
N ASN A 180 10.30 2.44 -4.56
CA ASN A 180 11.67 2.81 -4.20
C ASN A 180 12.55 3.06 -5.43
N GLU A 181 12.10 2.70 -6.62
CA GLU A 181 12.79 2.95 -7.87
C GLU A 181 12.18 4.18 -8.55
N ASN A 182 13.04 5.05 -9.06
CA ASN A 182 12.65 6.26 -9.79
C ASN A 182 11.67 7.17 -9.02
N VAL A 183 11.76 7.20 -7.69
CA VAL A 183 11.03 8.19 -6.89
C VAL A 183 11.70 9.54 -7.05
N THR A 184 10.98 10.50 -7.61
CA THR A 184 11.51 11.84 -7.79
C THR A 184 11.47 12.64 -6.48
N PRO A 185 12.35 13.68 -6.33
CA PRO A 185 12.27 14.57 -5.18
C PRO A 185 10.90 15.24 -5.03
N GLU A 186 10.24 15.52 -6.17
CA GLU A 186 8.91 16.13 -6.21
C GLU A 186 7.84 15.18 -5.67
N GLU A 187 7.83 13.92 -6.11
CA GLU A 187 6.92 12.89 -5.58
C GLU A 187 7.13 12.70 -4.08
N TYR A 188 8.39 12.61 -3.63
CA TYR A 188 8.72 12.49 -2.22
C TYR A 188 8.19 13.68 -1.40
N ALA A 189 8.37 14.91 -1.90
CA ALA A 189 7.89 16.11 -1.24
C ALA A 189 6.36 16.14 -1.17
N LEU A 190 5.67 15.86 -2.29
CA LEU A 190 4.22 15.83 -2.36
C LEU A 190 3.61 14.79 -1.39
N VAL A 191 4.18 13.60 -1.33
CA VAL A 191 3.73 12.57 -0.38
C VAL A 191 4.00 13.02 1.05
N SER A 192 5.20 13.55 1.35
CA SER A 192 5.57 14.00 2.69
C SER A 192 4.68 15.13 3.22
N GLU A 193 4.23 16.03 2.34
CA GLU A 193 3.35 17.15 2.70
C GLU A 193 1.88 16.73 2.89
N ASN A 194 1.48 15.56 2.36
CA ASN A 194 0.09 15.09 2.39
C ASN A 194 -0.10 13.79 3.19
N LEU A 195 0.81 13.44 4.10
CA LEU A 195 0.72 12.23 4.92
C LEU A 195 -0.57 12.15 5.77
N ASP A 196 -1.13 13.29 6.13
CA ASP A 196 -2.41 13.40 6.83
C ASP A 196 -3.60 12.84 6.03
N LYS A 197 -3.52 12.89 4.69
CA LYS A 197 -4.53 12.36 3.77
C LYS A 197 -4.29 10.90 3.37
N LEU A 198 -3.12 10.37 3.69
CA LEU A 198 -2.61 9.06 3.25
C LEU A 198 -2.39 8.12 4.44
N PRO A 199 -3.45 7.59 5.05
CA PRO A 199 -3.34 6.74 6.24
C PRO A 199 -2.46 5.52 5.99
N GLY A 200 -1.42 5.36 6.81
CA GLY A 200 -0.47 4.26 6.73
C GLY A 200 0.66 4.45 5.71
N ILE A 201 0.61 5.46 4.86
CA ILE A 201 1.72 5.80 3.97
C ILE A 201 2.78 6.58 4.75
N ASN A 202 4.04 6.32 4.41
CA ASN A 202 5.17 7.07 4.92
C ASN A 202 6.20 7.28 3.80
N ALA A 203 6.89 8.41 3.84
CA ALA A 203 7.99 8.74 2.95
C ALA A 203 9.31 8.63 3.72
N THR A 204 10.21 7.78 3.24
CA THR A 204 11.51 7.55 3.89
C THR A 204 12.64 7.86 2.92
N THR A 205 13.77 8.26 3.48
CA THR A 205 14.99 8.52 2.71
C THR A 205 16.05 7.53 3.16
N ASP A 206 16.66 6.83 2.22
CA ASP A 206 17.86 6.06 2.42
C ASP A 206 19.02 6.70 1.63
N TRP A 207 20.22 6.17 1.76
CA TRP A 207 21.41 6.71 1.14
C TRP A 207 22.18 5.63 0.38
N ASP A 208 22.37 5.86 -0.92
CA ASP A 208 23.26 5.04 -1.75
C ASP A 208 24.59 5.75 -1.97
N ARG A 209 25.61 4.97 -2.34
CA ARG A 209 26.93 5.47 -2.67
C ARG A 209 27.00 5.83 -4.15
N GLU A 210 27.29 7.09 -4.45
CA GLU A 210 27.57 7.55 -5.80
C GLU A 210 29.08 7.63 -6.05
N TYR A 211 29.56 6.85 -7.01
CA TYR A 211 30.95 6.81 -7.41
C TYR A 211 31.16 7.71 -8.63
N LEU A 212 31.71 8.91 -8.45
CA LEU A 212 31.85 9.91 -9.49
C LEU A 212 32.81 9.49 -10.64
N TYR A 213 33.70 8.55 -10.37
CA TYR A 213 34.67 8.04 -11.37
C TYR A 213 34.35 6.61 -11.85
N GLY A 214 33.07 6.25 -11.86
CA GLY A 214 32.55 5.04 -12.48
C GLY A 214 32.96 3.72 -11.79
N SER A 215 32.85 2.62 -12.54
CA SER A 215 33.02 1.26 -12.02
C SER A 215 34.44 0.94 -11.56
N THR A 216 35.43 1.73 -11.92
CA THR A 216 36.86 1.49 -11.63
C THR A 216 37.17 1.51 -10.12
N LEU A 217 36.45 2.33 -9.35
CA LEU A 217 36.64 2.43 -7.89
C LEU A 217 35.67 1.53 -7.10
N ARG A 218 34.60 1.04 -7.71
CA ARG A 218 33.60 0.22 -7.06
C ARG A 218 34.11 -1.14 -6.57
N GLY A 219 35.18 -1.64 -7.20
CA GLY A 219 35.82 -2.90 -6.82
C GLY A 219 37.03 -2.75 -5.87
N LEU A 220 37.46 -1.51 -5.58
CA LEU A 220 38.59 -1.21 -4.73
C LEU A 220 38.22 -0.67 -3.34
N LEU A 221 36.98 -0.33 -3.12
CA LEU A 221 36.41 0.24 -1.90
C LEU A 221 35.23 -0.60 -1.40
#